data_d89c3b788ddbd0bc0b0829f75a6c6bda
#
_entry.id   d89c3b788ddbd0bc0b0829f75a6c6bda
#
_cell.length_a   1.000
_cell.length_b   1.000
_cell.length_c   1.000
_cell.angle_alpha   90.00
_cell.angle_beta   90.00
_cell.angle_gamma   90.00
#
_symmetry.space_group_name_H-M   'P 1'
#
loop_
_entity.id
_entity.type
_entity.pdbx_description
1 polymer ?
#
loop_
_entity_poly.entity_id
_entity_poly.type
_entity_poly.pdbx_seq_one_letter_code
_entity_poly.pdbx_strand_id
1 'polypeptide(L)'
;MTFTLLQFDLSAFIKATLAEDLGPTCRDVTSESVIPADARFSGVMDSRDAIIVAGLPIAVAFFRHLDPAMEIQMLVEDGASVPKGSDLLHLSGNARAMLTAERSALNTVQHLSGIATMTRAYVEAIAGTGCTLLDTRKTIPGLRVLEKYATRMGGATNHRMGLWDAAMIKDNHVAVAGGVAEAVRRAKAAGVERIILEVDRLSQIEPGLAAGATHLLLDNMDAATLREAVTIVAGRVPTEASGGVTLETIRNKAESGVTYISVGRLTQSAPAADIGLDFTISS
;
A
#
# COMPACT_ATOMS: atom_id res chain seq x y z
N MET A 1 20.59 -8.28 -5.82
CA MET A 1 19.56 -7.96 -6.86
C MET A 1 19.19 -6.48 -6.72
N THR A 2 18.99 -5.78 -7.82
CA THR A 2 18.53 -4.38 -7.77
C THR A 2 17.03 -4.37 -7.48
N PHE A 3 16.61 -3.74 -6.38
CA PHE A 3 15.20 -3.55 -6.05
C PHE A 3 14.55 -2.64 -7.11
N THR A 4 13.48 -3.10 -7.72
CA THR A 4 12.79 -2.37 -8.79
C THR A 4 11.29 -2.46 -8.60
N LEU A 5 10.60 -1.32 -8.65
CA LEU A 5 9.15 -1.23 -8.68
C LEU A 5 8.72 -0.80 -10.08
N LEU A 6 7.80 -1.56 -10.67
CA LEU A 6 7.25 -1.22 -11.99
C LEU A 6 6.59 0.18 -11.94
N GLN A 7 6.90 1.01 -12.92
CA GLN A 7 6.35 2.38 -13.08
C GLN A 7 6.67 3.33 -11.91
N PHE A 8 7.79 3.13 -11.20
CA PHE A 8 8.24 4.02 -10.14
C PHE A 8 9.74 4.35 -10.29
N ASP A 9 10.05 5.63 -10.41
CA ASP A 9 11.42 6.12 -10.43
C ASP A 9 11.91 6.33 -8.99
N LEU A 10 12.52 5.27 -8.43
CA LEU A 10 13.08 5.29 -7.08
C LEU A 10 14.16 6.36 -6.92
N SER A 11 14.99 6.59 -7.96
CA SER A 11 16.04 7.61 -7.89
C SER A 11 15.48 9.02 -7.80
N ALA A 12 14.45 9.32 -8.60
CA ALA A 12 13.76 10.61 -8.54
C ALA A 12 13.07 10.82 -7.19
N PHE A 13 12.43 9.77 -6.64
CA PHE A 13 11.80 9.81 -5.32
C PHE A 13 12.82 10.12 -4.22
N ILE A 14 13.95 9.40 -4.17
CA ILE A 14 15.00 9.62 -3.16
C ILE A 14 15.55 11.04 -3.26
N LYS A 15 15.86 11.52 -4.46
CA LYS A 15 16.36 12.88 -4.67
C LYS A 15 15.38 13.94 -4.20
N ALA A 16 14.10 13.79 -4.51
CA ALA A 16 13.06 14.74 -4.11
C ALA A 16 12.88 14.77 -2.59
N THR A 17 12.87 13.60 -1.95
CA THR A 17 12.72 13.49 -0.48
C THR A 17 13.92 14.07 0.26
N LEU A 18 15.15 13.78 -0.17
CA LEU A 18 16.36 14.37 0.41
C LEU A 18 16.42 15.89 0.17
N ALA A 19 15.97 16.36 -0.99
CA ALA A 19 15.93 17.80 -1.28
C ALA A 19 14.94 18.56 -0.37
N GLU A 20 13.86 17.92 0.08
CA GLU A 20 12.95 18.49 1.08
C GLU A 20 13.66 18.76 2.40
N ASP A 21 14.45 17.79 2.92
CA ASP A 21 15.18 17.93 4.17
C ASP A 21 16.40 18.90 4.07
N LEU A 22 17.15 18.82 2.97
CA LEU A 22 18.35 19.62 2.76
C LEU A 22 18.06 21.06 2.34
N GLY A 23 16.87 21.33 1.83
CA GLY A 23 16.44 22.65 1.40
C GLY A 23 17.23 23.22 0.19
N PRO A 24 17.06 24.52 -0.12
CA PRO A 24 17.64 25.15 -1.30
C PRO A 24 19.17 25.16 -1.34
N THR A 25 19.82 25.05 -0.18
CA THR A 25 21.28 25.06 -0.04
C THR A 25 21.89 23.68 -0.11
N CYS A 26 21.08 22.62 -0.16
CA CYS A 26 21.48 21.23 -0.16
C CYS A 26 22.45 20.90 0.99
N ARG A 27 22.18 21.35 2.24
CA ARG A 27 23.08 21.23 3.37
C ARG A 27 22.39 20.68 4.61
N ASP A 28 23.06 19.73 5.27
CA ASP A 28 22.83 19.37 6.67
C ASP A 28 23.76 20.21 7.56
N VAL A 29 23.28 21.38 7.99
CA VAL A 29 24.08 22.33 8.78
C VAL A 29 24.56 21.76 10.11
N THR A 30 23.81 20.82 10.70
CA THR A 30 24.19 20.16 11.95
C THR A 30 25.34 19.20 11.73
N SER A 31 25.17 18.22 10.84
CA SER A 31 26.20 17.22 10.58
C SER A 31 27.47 17.86 10.04
N GLU A 32 27.35 18.87 9.15
CA GLU A 32 28.52 19.57 8.60
C GLU A 32 29.29 20.37 9.64
N SER A 33 28.61 20.93 10.65
CA SER A 33 29.28 21.77 11.66
C SER A 33 29.90 21.00 12.82
N VAL A 34 29.34 19.84 13.20
CA VAL A 34 29.75 19.13 14.43
C VAL A 34 30.42 17.79 14.18
N ILE A 35 30.28 17.18 12.99
CA ILE A 35 30.83 15.88 12.66
C ILE A 35 32.06 16.04 11.73
N PRO A 36 33.22 15.46 12.00
CA PRO A 36 34.35 15.42 11.05
C PRO A 36 33.91 14.75 9.72
N ALA A 37 34.44 15.25 8.60
CA ALA A 37 34.01 14.76 7.26
C ALA A 37 34.38 13.28 7.03
N ASP A 38 35.39 12.79 7.67
CA ASP A 38 35.94 11.41 7.60
C ASP A 38 35.39 10.51 8.73
N ALA A 39 34.56 11.04 9.63
CA ALA A 39 33.99 10.26 10.73
C ALA A 39 33.13 9.10 10.20
N ARG A 40 33.25 7.94 10.85
CA ARG A 40 32.48 6.75 10.53
C ARG A 40 31.63 6.32 11.72
N PHE A 41 30.43 5.84 11.42
CA PHE A 41 29.54 5.23 12.38
C PHE A 41 29.17 3.81 11.97
N SER A 42 28.76 3.04 12.97
CA SER A 42 27.95 1.83 12.78
C SER A 42 26.62 2.02 13.47
N GLY A 43 25.56 1.51 12.86
CA GLY A 43 24.21 1.61 13.40
C GLY A 43 23.38 0.36 13.15
N VAL A 44 22.34 0.22 13.93
CA VAL A 44 21.34 -0.86 13.83
C VAL A 44 19.96 -0.22 13.68
N MET A 45 19.26 -0.57 12.61
CA MET A 45 17.85 -0.24 12.48
C MET A 45 17.04 -1.39 13.09
N ASP A 46 16.24 -1.08 14.10
CA ASP A 46 15.46 -2.05 14.85
C ASP A 46 13.96 -1.71 14.86
N SER A 47 13.14 -2.72 15.03
CA SER A 47 11.70 -2.56 15.23
C SER A 47 11.36 -2.45 16.72
N ARG A 48 10.66 -1.39 17.08
CA ARG A 48 10.18 -1.15 18.46
C ARG A 48 8.78 -1.68 18.71
N ASP A 49 8.17 -2.25 17.68
CA ASP A 49 6.87 -2.94 17.71
C ASP A 49 6.95 -4.30 17.01
N ALA A 50 5.92 -5.15 17.19
CA ALA A 50 5.71 -6.31 16.33
C ALA A 50 5.10 -5.85 15.00
N ILE A 51 5.79 -6.09 13.89
CA ILE A 51 5.42 -5.53 12.57
C ILE A 51 5.54 -6.55 11.42
N ILE A 52 4.91 -6.21 10.31
CA ILE A 52 5.26 -6.73 8.99
C ILE A 52 6.18 -5.72 8.32
N VAL A 53 7.36 -6.15 7.98
CA VAL A 53 8.40 -5.29 7.40
C VAL A 53 8.07 -4.94 5.95
N ALA A 54 8.20 -3.65 5.59
CA ALA A 54 8.11 -3.21 4.21
C ALA A 54 8.92 -1.93 3.96
N GLY A 55 9.70 -1.92 2.87
CA GLY A 55 10.47 -0.76 2.43
C GLY A 55 11.93 -0.74 2.83
N LEU A 56 12.49 -1.82 3.40
CA LEU A 56 13.93 -1.88 3.71
C LEU A 56 14.83 -1.63 2.50
N PRO A 57 14.57 -2.17 1.30
CA PRO A 57 15.39 -1.87 0.13
C PRO A 57 15.36 -0.37 -0.25
N ILE A 58 14.28 0.34 0.08
CA ILE A 58 14.15 1.78 -0.16
C ILE A 58 14.97 2.55 0.87
N ALA A 59 14.90 2.16 2.15
CA ALA A 59 15.78 2.72 3.19
C ALA A 59 17.26 2.56 2.83
N VAL A 60 17.68 1.37 2.41
CA VAL A 60 19.04 1.09 1.91
C VAL A 60 19.41 2.02 0.76
N ALA A 61 18.47 2.31 -0.15
CA ALA A 61 18.74 3.18 -1.29
C ALA A 61 18.94 4.65 -0.88
N PHE A 62 18.30 5.15 0.19
CA PHE A 62 18.57 6.48 0.76
C PHE A 62 20.00 6.58 1.26
N PHE A 63 20.45 5.62 2.07
CA PHE A 63 21.83 5.62 2.61
C PHE A 63 22.87 5.53 1.49
N ARG A 64 22.70 4.60 0.55
CA ARG A 64 23.63 4.43 -0.58
C ARG A 64 23.62 5.59 -1.57
N HIS A 65 22.57 6.39 -1.59
CA HIS A 65 22.53 7.59 -2.42
C HIS A 65 23.54 8.64 -1.94
N LEU A 66 23.72 8.77 -0.62
CA LEU A 66 24.65 9.73 -0.01
C LEU A 66 26.05 9.14 0.21
N ASP A 67 26.15 7.85 0.50
CA ASP A 67 27.42 7.11 0.60
C ASP A 67 27.33 5.78 -0.17
N PRO A 68 27.74 5.74 -1.43
CA PRO A 68 27.73 4.51 -2.23
C PRO A 68 28.61 3.38 -1.67
N ALA A 69 29.59 3.72 -0.81
CA ALA A 69 30.50 2.76 -0.17
C ALA A 69 29.97 2.23 1.17
N MET A 70 28.78 2.69 1.62
CA MET A 70 28.19 2.25 2.89
C MET A 70 27.96 0.74 2.89
N GLU A 71 28.49 0.06 3.88
CA GLU A 71 28.27 -1.35 4.13
C GLU A 71 26.90 -1.52 4.81
N ILE A 72 26.01 -2.26 4.17
CA ILE A 72 24.65 -2.48 4.68
C ILE A 72 24.30 -3.96 4.57
N GLN A 73 23.95 -4.56 5.69
CA GLN A 73 23.46 -5.94 5.80
C GLN A 73 21.99 -5.91 6.21
N MET A 74 21.10 -6.28 5.31
CA MET A 74 19.69 -6.55 5.66
C MET A 74 19.62 -7.91 6.37
N LEU A 75 18.95 -7.95 7.51
CA LEU A 75 18.80 -9.16 8.34
C LEU A 75 17.46 -9.84 8.11
N VAL A 76 16.50 -9.10 7.56
CA VAL A 76 15.15 -9.57 7.24
C VAL A 76 14.76 -9.07 5.85
N GLU A 77 13.74 -9.71 5.28
CA GLU A 77 13.17 -9.32 3.99
C GLU A 77 11.81 -8.64 4.17
N ASP A 78 11.42 -7.83 3.21
CA ASP A 78 10.07 -7.26 3.17
C ASP A 78 9.01 -8.37 3.11
N GLY A 79 7.93 -8.21 3.88
CA GLY A 79 6.88 -9.22 4.07
C GLY A 79 7.11 -10.12 5.30
N ALA A 80 8.30 -10.10 5.90
CA ALA A 80 8.58 -10.84 7.13
C ALA A 80 7.77 -10.26 8.30
N SER A 81 7.27 -11.16 9.16
CA SER A 81 6.70 -10.82 10.46
C SER A 81 7.80 -10.89 11.50
N VAL A 82 8.05 -9.78 12.18
CA VAL A 82 9.10 -9.68 13.20
C VAL A 82 8.51 -9.24 14.54
N PRO A 83 8.99 -9.79 15.67
CA PRO A 83 8.61 -9.32 16.99
C PRO A 83 9.27 -7.98 17.32
N LYS A 84 8.77 -7.31 18.36
CA LYS A 84 9.41 -6.14 18.96
C LYS A 84 10.85 -6.43 19.35
N GLY A 85 11.76 -5.48 19.08
CA GLY A 85 13.20 -5.57 19.37
C GLY A 85 14.00 -6.35 18.34
N SER A 86 13.43 -6.60 17.15
CA SER A 86 14.16 -7.26 16.07
C SER A 86 15.05 -6.29 15.32
N ASP A 87 16.32 -6.65 15.13
CA ASP A 87 17.23 -5.97 14.22
C ASP A 87 16.75 -6.21 12.77
N LEU A 88 16.60 -5.14 12.00
CA LEU A 88 16.15 -5.17 10.61
C LEU A 88 17.32 -5.07 9.64
N LEU A 89 18.27 -4.19 9.93
CA LEU A 89 19.50 -4.06 9.16
C LEU A 89 20.64 -3.49 10.02
N HIS A 90 21.86 -3.85 9.67
CA HIS A 90 23.08 -3.23 10.16
C HIS A 90 23.68 -2.36 9.07
N LEU A 91 24.25 -1.21 9.45
CA LEU A 91 24.93 -0.32 8.52
C LEU A 91 26.21 0.25 9.13
N SER A 92 27.23 0.46 8.29
CA SER A 92 28.50 1.10 8.66
C SER A 92 29.01 1.93 7.49
N GLY A 93 29.34 3.20 7.75
CA GLY A 93 29.76 4.11 6.70
C GLY A 93 30.08 5.51 7.18
N ASN A 94 30.02 6.49 6.26
CA ASN A 94 30.25 7.88 6.59
C ASN A 94 29.15 8.41 7.52
N ALA A 95 29.57 8.98 8.65
CA ALA A 95 28.67 9.43 9.71
C ALA A 95 27.73 10.56 9.25
N ARG A 96 28.25 11.55 8.48
CA ARG A 96 27.43 12.64 7.95
C ARG A 96 26.36 12.12 7.00
N ALA A 97 26.72 11.25 6.06
CA ALA A 97 25.80 10.67 5.09
C ALA A 97 24.70 9.85 5.79
N MET A 98 25.07 9.09 6.82
CA MET A 98 24.13 8.27 7.59
C MET A 98 23.11 9.13 8.34
N LEU A 99 23.56 10.15 9.07
CA LEU A 99 22.69 11.07 9.81
C LEU A 99 21.76 11.88 8.88
N THR A 100 22.30 12.33 7.74
CA THR A 100 21.53 13.08 6.74
C THR A 100 20.43 12.21 6.09
N ALA A 101 20.68 10.92 5.85
CA ALA A 101 19.71 10.00 5.26
C ALA A 101 18.65 9.48 6.26
N GLU A 102 18.99 9.46 7.56
CA GLU A 102 18.25 8.74 8.60
C GLU A 102 16.77 9.03 8.59
N ARG A 103 16.37 10.30 8.68
CA ARG A 103 14.96 10.67 8.83
C ARG A 103 14.13 10.27 7.63
N SER A 104 14.62 10.52 6.42
CA SER A 104 13.96 10.15 5.18
C SER A 104 13.82 8.63 5.03
N ALA A 105 14.87 7.89 5.38
CA ALA A 105 14.86 6.42 5.38
C ALA A 105 13.87 5.87 6.41
N LEU A 106 13.91 6.34 7.65
CA LEU A 106 13.00 5.93 8.73
C LEU A 106 11.54 6.26 8.40
N ASN A 107 11.23 7.49 8.00
CA ASN A 107 9.86 7.88 7.66
C ASN A 107 9.27 6.96 6.58
N THR A 108 10.08 6.58 5.60
CA THR A 108 9.62 5.70 4.50
C THR A 108 9.34 4.29 5.00
N VAL A 109 10.27 3.67 5.73
CA VAL A 109 10.10 2.28 6.20
C VAL A 109 9.03 2.18 7.30
N GLN A 110 8.92 3.18 8.17
CA GLN A 110 7.86 3.27 9.19
C GLN A 110 6.48 3.34 8.56
N HIS A 111 6.28 4.20 7.55
CA HIS A 111 5.02 4.33 6.83
C HIS A 111 4.64 3.03 6.12
N LEU A 112 5.56 2.46 5.35
CA LEU A 112 5.29 1.25 4.57
C LEU A 112 5.09 0.01 5.45
N SER A 113 5.86 -0.15 6.52
CA SER A 113 5.68 -1.25 7.48
C SER A 113 4.38 -1.12 8.27
N GLY A 114 3.96 0.11 8.59
CA GLY A 114 2.65 0.36 9.19
C GLY A 114 1.49 -0.09 8.29
N ILE A 115 1.55 0.23 6.99
CA ILE A 115 0.59 -0.24 5.99
C ILE A 115 0.59 -1.77 5.89
N ALA A 116 1.77 -2.39 5.80
CA ALA A 116 1.89 -3.84 5.69
C ALA A 116 1.35 -4.55 6.93
N THR A 117 1.63 -4.03 8.13
CA THR A 117 1.16 -4.55 9.41
C THR A 117 -0.36 -4.46 9.54
N MET A 118 -0.95 -3.30 9.24
CA MET A 118 -2.40 -3.15 9.21
C MET A 118 -3.03 -4.09 8.18
N THR A 119 -2.45 -4.19 6.99
CA THR A 119 -2.94 -5.06 5.93
C THR A 119 -2.95 -6.53 6.37
N ARG A 120 -1.89 -7.02 7.03
CA ARG A 120 -1.80 -8.37 7.56
C ARG A 120 -2.93 -8.66 8.55
N ALA A 121 -3.25 -7.74 9.45
CA ALA A 121 -4.36 -7.91 10.37
C ALA A 121 -5.71 -8.11 9.66
N TYR A 122 -5.97 -7.37 8.58
CA TYR A 122 -7.17 -7.54 7.76
C TYR A 122 -7.18 -8.85 6.98
N VAL A 123 -6.03 -9.29 6.44
CA VAL A 123 -5.90 -10.60 5.76
C VAL A 123 -6.19 -11.75 6.72
N GLU A 124 -5.62 -11.70 7.93
CA GLU A 124 -5.85 -12.70 8.96
C GLU A 124 -7.30 -12.75 9.44
N ALA A 125 -7.96 -11.59 9.55
CA ALA A 125 -9.36 -11.50 9.94
C ALA A 125 -10.31 -12.24 8.97
N ILE A 126 -9.97 -12.33 7.67
CA ILE A 126 -10.78 -13.02 6.66
C ILE A 126 -10.26 -14.43 6.33
N ALA A 127 -9.23 -14.90 7.02
CA ALA A 127 -8.66 -16.22 6.74
C ALA A 127 -9.73 -17.34 6.82
N GLY A 128 -9.68 -18.25 5.83
CA GLY A 128 -10.61 -19.39 5.74
C GLY A 128 -11.99 -19.07 5.16
N THR A 129 -12.29 -17.80 4.79
CA THR A 129 -13.59 -17.44 4.18
C THR A 129 -13.62 -17.62 2.65
N GLY A 130 -12.46 -17.79 2.01
CA GLY A 130 -12.33 -17.80 0.54
C GLY A 130 -12.33 -16.40 -0.09
N CYS A 131 -12.55 -15.34 0.69
CA CYS A 131 -12.55 -13.96 0.24
C CYS A 131 -11.10 -13.42 0.15
N THR A 132 -10.82 -12.57 -0.84
CA THR A 132 -9.52 -11.92 -1.01
C THR A 132 -9.60 -10.43 -0.66
N LEU A 133 -8.63 -9.95 0.14
CA LEU A 133 -8.51 -8.53 0.48
C LEU A 133 -7.89 -7.74 -0.68
N LEU A 134 -8.51 -6.63 -1.02
CA LEU A 134 -8.00 -5.66 -2.00
C LEU A 134 -7.67 -4.33 -1.32
N ASP A 135 -6.63 -3.66 -1.83
CA ASP A 135 -6.38 -2.25 -1.56
C ASP A 135 -7.30 -1.34 -2.41
N THR A 136 -7.05 -0.04 -2.40
CA THR A 136 -7.80 0.93 -3.20
C THR A 136 -6.87 1.99 -3.83
N ARG A 137 -7.46 3.00 -4.48
CA ARG A 137 -6.74 4.20 -4.92
C ARG A 137 -6.75 5.35 -3.90
N LYS A 138 -7.22 5.09 -2.66
CA LYS A 138 -7.17 6.06 -1.56
C LYS A 138 -5.78 6.09 -0.94
N THR A 139 -4.82 6.64 -1.67
CA THR A 139 -3.39 6.67 -1.35
C THR A 139 -2.92 8.11 -1.18
N ILE A 140 -1.82 8.31 -0.46
CA ILE A 140 -1.14 9.60 -0.41
C ILE A 140 -0.70 9.98 -1.83
N PRO A 141 -0.96 11.22 -2.30
CA PRO A 141 -0.51 11.67 -3.60
C PRO A 141 1.00 11.45 -3.81
N GLY A 142 1.37 10.83 -4.93
CA GLY A 142 2.76 10.50 -5.26
C GLY A 142 3.27 9.17 -4.68
N LEU A 143 2.67 8.63 -3.62
CA LEU A 143 3.16 7.41 -2.94
C LEU A 143 2.42 6.12 -3.33
N ARG A 144 1.44 6.17 -4.24
CA ARG A 144 0.58 5.01 -4.55
C ARG A 144 1.35 3.72 -4.86
N VAL A 145 2.41 3.79 -5.62
CA VAL A 145 3.18 2.59 -5.99
C VAL A 145 3.82 1.96 -4.76
N LEU A 146 4.38 2.78 -3.86
CA LEU A 146 4.99 2.34 -2.61
C LEU A 146 3.96 1.79 -1.63
N GLU A 147 2.83 2.48 -1.46
CA GLU A 147 1.78 2.03 -0.55
C GLU A 147 1.11 0.74 -1.02
N LYS A 148 0.87 0.59 -2.33
CA LYS A 148 0.36 -0.66 -2.89
C LYS A 148 1.40 -1.79 -2.87
N TYR A 149 2.68 -1.47 -2.93
CA TYR A 149 3.74 -2.42 -2.62
C TYR A 149 3.64 -2.90 -1.17
N ALA A 150 3.47 -1.99 -0.23
CA ALA A 150 3.34 -2.33 1.20
C ALA A 150 2.09 -3.17 1.49
N THR A 151 0.94 -2.89 0.84
CA THR A 151 -0.25 -3.73 1.00
C THR A 151 -0.01 -5.17 0.52
N ARG A 152 0.77 -5.39 -0.55
CA ARG A 152 1.18 -6.73 -0.98
C ARG A 152 2.08 -7.42 0.05
N MET A 153 3.01 -6.69 0.66
CA MET A 153 3.85 -7.24 1.73
C MET A 153 3.01 -7.69 2.93
N GLY A 154 1.91 -6.98 3.20
CA GLY A 154 0.90 -7.40 4.19
C GLY A 154 0.04 -8.60 3.77
N GLY A 155 0.04 -8.98 2.49
CA GLY A 155 -0.69 -10.15 1.95
C GLY A 155 -1.97 -9.81 1.19
N ALA A 156 -2.28 -8.54 0.94
CA ALA A 156 -3.41 -8.13 0.09
C ALA A 156 -3.06 -8.24 -1.40
N THR A 157 -4.09 -8.31 -2.23
CA THR A 157 -3.98 -8.17 -3.68
C THR A 157 -4.22 -6.71 -4.08
N ASN A 158 -3.46 -6.20 -5.05
CA ASN A 158 -3.68 -4.85 -5.51
C ASN A 158 -4.95 -4.75 -6.38
N HIS A 159 -5.82 -3.81 -6.06
CA HIS A 159 -6.85 -3.32 -6.96
C HIS A 159 -6.20 -2.50 -8.09
N ARG A 160 -6.98 -2.01 -9.07
CA ARG A 160 -6.45 -1.21 -10.18
C ARG A 160 -5.47 -0.12 -9.72
N MET A 161 -4.37 0.03 -10.47
CA MET A 161 -3.31 0.98 -10.17
C MET A 161 -3.70 2.42 -10.51
N GLY A 162 -4.50 2.61 -11.57
CA GLY A 162 -4.88 3.91 -12.06
C GLY A 162 -6.21 3.91 -12.81
N LEU A 163 -6.45 4.98 -13.59
CA LEU A 163 -7.65 5.12 -14.40
C LEU A 163 -7.57 4.36 -15.73
N TRP A 164 -6.37 3.98 -16.13
CA TRP A 164 -6.09 3.25 -17.38
C TRP A 164 -6.27 1.73 -17.27
N ASP A 165 -6.30 1.20 -16.06
CA ASP A 165 -6.20 -0.25 -15.76
C ASP A 165 -7.57 -0.95 -15.87
N ALA A 166 -8.64 -0.28 -15.44
CA ALA A 166 -10.01 -0.77 -15.56
C ALA A 166 -11.00 0.41 -15.51
N ALA A 167 -12.10 0.30 -16.24
CA ALA A 167 -13.23 1.19 -16.00
C ALA A 167 -13.87 0.84 -14.66
N MET A 168 -14.09 1.83 -13.81
CA MET A 168 -14.93 1.73 -12.61
C MET A 168 -16.07 2.72 -12.75
N ILE A 169 -17.23 2.20 -13.05
CA ILE A 169 -18.46 2.96 -13.26
C ILE A 169 -19.10 3.17 -11.89
N LYS A 170 -19.20 4.41 -11.48
CA LYS A 170 -19.74 4.85 -10.19
C LYS A 170 -21.08 5.57 -10.37
N ASP A 171 -21.75 5.85 -9.27
CA ASP A 171 -23.03 6.57 -9.19
C ASP A 171 -23.07 7.79 -10.11
N ASN A 172 -22.09 8.67 -10.07
CA ASN A 172 -22.00 9.85 -10.92
C ASN A 172 -21.88 9.51 -12.41
N HIS A 173 -21.18 8.45 -12.77
CA HIS A 173 -21.09 7.98 -14.16
C HIS A 173 -22.44 7.43 -14.62
N VAL A 174 -23.13 6.67 -13.76
CA VAL A 174 -24.47 6.14 -14.03
C VAL A 174 -25.49 7.25 -14.24
N ALA A 175 -25.46 8.28 -13.39
CA ALA A 175 -26.36 9.43 -13.48
C ALA A 175 -26.18 10.19 -14.79
N VAL A 176 -24.95 10.52 -15.17
CA VAL A 176 -24.62 11.27 -16.40
C VAL A 176 -24.88 10.43 -17.65
N ALA A 177 -24.65 9.11 -17.60
CA ALA A 177 -24.88 8.22 -18.74
C ALA A 177 -26.36 7.96 -19.01
N GLY A 178 -27.25 8.21 -18.05
CA GLY A 178 -28.69 7.93 -18.16
C GLY A 178 -29.09 6.53 -17.69
N GLY A 179 -28.29 5.91 -16.82
CA GLY A 179 -28.60 4.64 -16.17
C GLY A 179 -27.47 3.61 -16.22
N VAL A 180 -27.60 2.58 -15.36
CA VAL A 180 -26.58 1.51 -15.19
C VAL A 180 -26.28 0.79 -16.51
N ALA A 181 -27.30 0.30 -17.19
CA ALA A 181 -27.14 -0.48 -18.41
C ALA A 181 -26.51 0.35 -19.55
N GLU A 182 -26.85 1.63 -19.65
CA GLU A 182 -26.30 2.53 -20.66
C GLU A 182 -24.82 2.84 -20.37
N ALA A 183 -24.45 3.10 -19.12
CA ALA A 183 -23.07 3.34 -18.73
C ALA A 183 -22.16 2.15 -19.07
N VAL A 184 -22.61 0.92 -18.76
CA VAL A 184 -21.87 -0.31 -19.06
C VAL A 184 -21.78 -0.55 -20.57
N ARG A 185 -22.89 -0.37 -21.33
CA ARG A 185 -22.88 -0.53 -22.79
C ARG A 185 -21.90 0.43 -23.48
N ARG A 186 -21.84 1.69 -23.04
CA ARG A 186 -20.88 2.69 -23.57
C ARG A 186 -19.44 2.28 -23.31
N ALA A 187 -19.13 1.83 -22.09
CA ALA A 187 -17.77 1.35 -21.77
C ALA A 187 -17.37 0.15 -22.64
N LYS A 188 -18.30 -0.80 -22.81
CA LYS A 188 -18.09 -1.98 -23.68
C LYS A 188 -17.92 -1.59 -25.16
N ALA A 189 -18.74 -0.67 -25.67
CA ALA A 189 -18.65 -0.17 -27.04
C ALA A 189 -17.33 0.59 -27.30
N ALA A 190 -16.75 1.20 -26.27
CA ALA A 190 -15.42 1.82 -26.30
C ALA A 190 -14.25 0.82 -26.23
N GLY A 191 -14.51 -0.49 -26.23
CA GLY A 191 -13.48 -1.53 -26.20
C GLY A 191 -12.88 -1.80 -24.80
N VAL A 192 -13.52 -1.33 -23.72
CA VAL A 192 -13.03 -1.61 -22.37
C VAL A 192 -13.37 -3.05 -21.99
N GLU A 193 -12.34 -3.85 -21.71
CA GLU A 193 -12.50 -5.28 -21.35
C GLU A 193 -12.89 -5.46 -19.88
N ARG A 194 -12.23 -4.74 -18.96
CA ARG A 194 -12.45 -4.84 -17.52
C ARG A 194 -13.37 -3.72 -17.05
N ILE A 195 -14.66 -4.05 -16.85
CA ILE A 195 -15.69 -3.10 -16.45
C ILE A 195 -16.18 -3.46 -15.05
N ILE A 196 -15.78 -2.68 -14.06
CA ILE A 196 -16.23 -2.76 -12.67
C ILE A 196 -17.41 -1.82 -12.52
N LEU A 197 -18.58 -2.36 -12.19
CA LEU A 197 -19.78 -1.56 -11.92
C LEU A 197 -20.01 -1.48 -10.41
N GLU A 198 -20.01 -0.27 -9.88
CA GLU A 198 -20.44 0.01 -8.51
C GLU A 198 -21.96 0.06 -8.45
N VAL A 199 -22.55 -0.71 -7.54
CA VAL A 199 -23.99 -0.79 -7.30
C VAL A 199 -24.29 -0.58 -5.82
N ASP A 200 -25.28 0.26 -5.52
CA ASP A 200 -25.76 0.57 -4.17
C ASP A 200 -27.11 -0.10 -3.85
N ARG A 201 -27.72 -0.74 -4.83
CA ARG A 201 -29.03 -1.43 -4.73
C ARG A 201 -29.04 -2.72 -5.53
N LEU A 202 -29.71 -3.74 -5.01
CA LEU A 202 -29.85 -5.05 -5.66
C LEU A 202 -30.50 -4.96 -7.05
N SER A 203 -31.44 -4.01 -7.25
CA SER A 203 -32.12 -3.79 -8.54
C SER A 203 -31.20 -3.37 -9.69
N GLN A 204 -29.97 -2.92 -9.41
CA GLN A 204 -28.96 -2.52 -10.40
C GLN A 204 -28.14 -3.71 -10.93
N ILE A 205 -28.15 -4.85 -10.22
CA ILE A 205 -27.30 -6.02 -10.52
C ILE A 205 -27.65 -6.59 -11.90
N GLU A 206 -28.90 -7.02 -12.11
CA GLU A 206 -29.32 -7.65 -13.38
C GLU A 206 -29.15 -6.73 -14.59
N PRO A 207 -29.56 -5.44 -14.55
CA PRO A 207 -29.31 -4.53 -15.67
C PRO A 207 -27.80 -4.35 -15.97
N GLY A 208 -26.95 -4.32 -14.94
CA GLY A 208 -25.50 -4.22 -15.11
C GLY A 208 -24.87 -5.45 -15.75
N LEU A 209 -25.25 -6.63 -15.27
CA LEU A 209 -24.79 -7.91 -15.81
C LEU A 209 -25.24 -8.13 -17.26
N ALA A 210 -26.53 -7.87 -17.54
CA ALA A 210 -27.09 -7.99 -18.90
C ALA A 210 -26.40 -7.03 -19.90
N ALA A 211 -25.94 -5.87 -19.43
CA ALA A 211 -25.19 -4.90 -20.24
C ALA A 211 -23.72 -5.31 -20.47
N GLY A 212 -23.16 -6.21 -19.66
CA GLY A 212 -21.81 -6.76 -19.81
C GLY A 212 -20.79 -6.27 -18.78
N ALA A 213 -21.23 -5.88 -17.57
CA ALA A 213 -20.30 -5.66 -16.46
C ALA A 213 -19.52 -6.96 -16.17
N THR A 214 -18.20 -6.83 -15.96
CA THR A 214 -17.30 -7.97 -15.74
C THR A 214 -16.95 -8.16 -14.26
N HIS A 215 -17.34 -7.24 -13.40
CA HIS A 215 -17.12 -7.25 -11.96
C HIS A 215 -18.17 -6.33 -11.30
N LEU A 216 -18.73 -6.73 -10.18
CA LEU A 216 -19.67 -5.93 -9.40
C LEU A 216 -19.04 -5.51 -8.07
N LEU A 217 -18.97 -4.19 -7.84
CA LEU A 217 -18.62 -3.63 -6.56
C LEU A 217 -19.90 -3.26 -5.82
N LEU A 218 -20.15 -3.94 -4.68
CA LEU A 218 -21.33 -3.81 -3.84
C LEU A 218 -21.03 -2.76 -2.76
N ASP A 219 -21.50 -1.53 -2.96
CA ASP A 219 -21.09 -0.42 -2.12
C ASP A 219 -22.03 -0.24 -0.92
N ASN A 220 -21.42 -0.12 0.26
CA ASN A 220 -22.10 0.16 1.54
C ASN A 220 -23.22 -0.83 1.93
N MET A 221 -23.21 -2.05 1.41
CA MET A 221 -24.19 -3.09 1.77
C MET A 221 -23.79 -3.78 3.08
N ASP A 222 -24.79 -4.12 3.89
CA ASP A 222 -24.62 -4.98 5.06
C ASP A 222 -24.45 -6.47 4.65
N ALA A 223 -24.07 -7.33 5.61
CA ALA A 223 -23.79 -8.72 5.31
C ALA A 223 -25.02 -9.51 4.82
N ALA A 224 -26.23 -9.13 5.19
CA ALA A 224 -27.46 -9.78 4.71
C ALA A 224 -27.72 -9.43 3.25
N THR A 225 -27.64 -8.16 2.91
CA THR A 225 -27.78 -7.65 1.53
C THR A 225 -26.68 -8.18 0.62
N LEU A 226 -25.43 -8.32 1.14
CA LEU A 226 -24.32 -8.93 0.40
C LEU A 226 -24.61 -10.39 0.03
N ARG A 227 -25.18 -11.21 0.94
CA ARG A 227 -25.57 -12.60 0.65
C ARG A 227 -26.65 -12.68 -0.43
N GLU A 228 -27.63 -11.78 -0.37
CA GLU A 228 -28.65 -11.68 -1.39
C GLU A 228 -28.05 -11.28 -2.75
N ALA A 229 -27.17 -10.28 -2.78
CA ALA A 229 -26.45 -9.86 -3.98
C ALA A 229 -25.64 -11.03 -4.59
N VAL A 230 -24.88 -11.76 -3.77
CA VAL A 230 -24.11 -12.94 -4.21
C VAL A 230 -25.02 -14.00 -4.80
N THR A 231 -26.19 -14.25 -4.19
CA THR A 231 -27.20 -15.18 -4.70
C THR A 231 -27.73 -14.74 -6.05
N ILE A 232 -28.07 -13.46 -6.22
CA ILE A 232 -28.53 -12.89 -7.50
C ILE A 232 -27.44 -13.01 -8.57
N VAL A 233 -26.19 -12.68 -8.24
CA VAL A 233 -25.05 -12.78 -9.19
C VAL A 233 -24.77 -14.21 -9.62
N ALA A 234 -24.98 -15.18 -8.73
CA ALA A 234 -24.87 -16.62 -9.00
C ALA A 234 -23.56 -17.02 -9.68
N GLY A 235 -22.43 -16.41 -9.27
CA GLY A 235 -21.10 -16.73 -9.81
C GLY A 235 -20.81 -16.25 -11.25
N ARG A 236 -21.71 -15.49 -11.88
CA ARG A 236 -21.53 -14.99 -13.25
C ARG A 236 -20.33 -14.07 -13.42
N VAL A 237 -20.05 -13.26 -12.40
CA VAL A 237 -18.89 -12.38 -12.33
C VAL A 237 -18.40 -12.30 -10.87
N PRO A 238 -17.13 -11.89 -10.62
CA PRO A 238 -16.67 -11.60 -9.28
C PRO A 238 -17.50 -10.51 -8.60
N THR A 239 -17.71 -10.65 -7.29
CA THR A 239 -18.35 -9.67 -6.42
C THR A 239 -17.34 -9.09 -5.44
N GLU A 240 -17.41 -7.79 -5.19
CA GLU A 240 -16.54 -7.07 -4.28
C GLU A 240 -17.37 -6.27 -3.28
N ALA A 241 -17.19 -6.51 -1.98
CA ALA A 241 -17.77 -5.65 -0.96
C ALA A 241 -16.89 -4.43 -0.70
N SER A 242 -17.50 -3.26 -0.62
CA SER A 242 -16.81 -1.98 -0.33
C SER A 242 -17.64 -1.12 0.62
N GLY A 243 -17.01 -0.09 1.19
CA GLY A 243 -17.68 0.89 2.06
C GLY A 243 -17.72 0.49 3.53
N GLY A 244 -17.19 1.38 4.40
CA GLY A 244 -17.28 1.25 5.86
C GLY A 244 -16.66 0.00 6.48
N VAL A 245 -15.69 -0.64 5.82
CA VAL A 245 -15.08 -1.89 6.30
C VAL A 245 -14.06 -1.60 7.41
N THR A 246 -14.25 -2.24 8.57
CA THR A 246 -13.33 -2.21 9.72
C THR A 246 -12.89 -3.63 10.08
N LEU A 247 -11.90 -3.78 10.98
CA LEU A 247 -11.47 -5.10 11.46
C LEU A 247 -12.61 -5.87 12.14
N GLU A 248 -13.51 -5.16 12.83
CA GLU A 248 -14.66 -5.76 13.52
C GLU A 248 -15.74 -6.25 12.55
N THR A 249 -15.87 -5.63 11.38
CA THR A 249 -16.94 -5.91 10.42
C THR A 249 -16.51 -6.78 9.24
N ILE A 250 -15.22 -6.83 8.94
CA ILE A 250 -14.71 -7.44 7.70
C ILE A 250 -15.04 -8.94 7.62
N ARG A 251 -14.91 -9.68 8.72
CA ARG A 251 -15.17 -11.12 8.73
C ARG A 251 -16.62 -11.45 8.36
N ASN A 252 -17.57 -10.72 8.94
CA ASN A 252 -18.99 -10.94 8.66
C ASN A 252 -19.33 -10.60 7.18
N LYS A 253 -18.69 -9.58 6.61
CA LYS A 253 -18.82 -9.27 5.18
C LYS A 253 -18.16 -10.35 4.30
N ALA A 254 -16.99 -10.87 4.66
CA ALA A 254 -16.31 -11.94 3.92
C ALA A 254 -17.13 -13.26 3.91
N GLU A 255 -17.77 -13.60 5.03
CA GLU A 255 -18.65 -14.76 5.16
C GLU A 255 -19.99 -14.64 4.39
N SER A 256 -20.25 -13.49 3.75
CA SER A 256 -21.37 -13.37 2.81
C SER A 256 -21.17 -14.10 1.49
N GLY A 257 -19.94 -14.56 1.19
CA GLY A 257 -19.60 -15.25 -0.04
C GLY A 257 -19.13 -14.35 -1.17
N VAL A 258 -18.83 -13.07 -0.88
CA VAL A 258 -18.19 -12.16 -1.86
C VAL A 258 -16.79 -12.66 -2.22
N THR A 259 -16.38 -12.45 -3.47
CA THR A 259 -15.05 -12.82 -3.96
C THR A 259 -13.96 -11.93 -3.37
N TYR A 260 -14.24 -10.64 -3.25
CA TYR A 260 -13.29 -9.62 -2.83
C TYR A 260 -13.89 -8.70 -1.77
N ILE A 261 -13.02 -8.13 -0.94
CA ILE A 261 -13.34 -6.97 -0.09
C ILE A 261 -12.26 -5.92 -0.28
N SER A 262 -12.64 -4.68 -0.65
CA SER A 262 -11.70 -3.57 -0.76
C SER A 262 -11.76 -2.66 0.46
N VAL A 263 -10.58 -2.30 0.96
CA VAL A 263 -10.43 -1.50 2.19
C VAL A 263 -9.52 -0.30 1.95
N GLY A 264 -10.11 0.89 1.98
CA GLY A 264 -9.34 2.13 1.76
C GLY A 264 -8.42 2.50 2.92
N ARG A 265 -8.79 2.11 4.14
CA ARG A 265 -8.02 2.44 5.36
C ARG A 265 -6.61 1.86 5.37
N LEU A 266 -6.34 0.79 4.61
CA LEU A 266 -5.02 0.18 4.54
C LEU A 266 -3.92 1.18 4.16
N THR A 267 -4.24 2.13 3.28
CA THR A 267 -3.31 3.16 2.81
C THR A 267 -3.65 4.55 3.32
N GLN A 268 -4.95 4.83 3.53
CA GLN A 268 -5.40 6.17 3.93
C GLN A 268 -5.17 6.48 5.41
N SER A 269 -5.15 5.46 6.30
CA SER A 269 -5.21 5.67 7.76
C SER A 269 -4.39 4.64 8.54
N ALA A 270 -3.41 3.97 7.92
CA ALA A 270 -2.51 3.10 8.63
C ALA A 270 -1.60 3.93 9.56
N PRO A 271 -1.46 3.54 10.84
CA PRO A 271 -0.45 4.15 11.70
C PRO A 271 0.95 3.79 11.20
N ALA A 272 1.91 4.69 11.35
CA ALA A 272 3.30 4.37 11.11
C ALA A 272 3.79 3.35 12.15
N ALA A 273 4.66 2.42 11.74
CA ALA A 273 5.33 1.51 12.65
C ALA A 273 6.41 2.25 13.46
N ASP A 274 6.68 1.81 14.68
CA ASP A 274 7.80 2.35 15.46
C ASP A 274 9.09 1.59 15.12
N ILE A 275 9.98 2.26 14.36
CA ILE A 275 11.28 1.75 13.93
C ILE A 275 12.33 2.81 14.25
N GLY A 276 13.42 2.42 14.87
CA GLY A 276 14.53 3.29 15.23
C GLY A 276 15.82 2.98 14.46
N LEU A 277 16.78 3.88 14.58
CA LEU A 277 18.15 3.68 14.16
C LEU A 277 19.07 4.10 15.31
N ASP A 278 19.68 3.12 15.95
CA ASP A 278 20.58 3.33 17.08
C ASP A 278 22.03 3.23 16.62
N PHE A 279 22.84 4.19 17.04
CA PHE A 279 24.23 4.29 16.62
C PHE A 279 25.19 3.80 17.71
N THR A 280 26.22 3.07 17.28
CA THR A 280 27.35 2.70 18.10
C THR A 280 28.57 3.40 17.58
N ILE A 281 29.28 4.17 18.45
CA ILE A 281 30.56 4.77 18.11
C ILE A 281 31.58 3.64 18.14
N SER A 282 32.20 3.35 16.99
CA SER A 282 33.40 2.49 16.96
C SER A 282 34.54 3.25 17.62
N SER A 283 34.97 2.79 18.80
CA SER A 283 36.08 3.33 19.55
C SER A 283 37.42 3.04 18.82
#